data_1dfd37ff8e8d3181c89bc39f1ad5b95b
#
_entry.id   1dfd37ff8e8d3181c89bc39f1ad5b95b
#
_cell.length_a   1.000
_cell.length_b   1.000
_cell.length_c   1.000
_cell.angle_alpha   90.00
_cell.angle_beta   90.00
_cell.angle_gamma   90.00
#
_symmetry.space_group_name_H-M   'P 1'
#
loop_
_entity.id
_entity.type
_entity.pdbx_description
1 polymer ?
#
loop_
_entity_poly.entity_id
_entity_poly.type
_entity_poly.pdbx_seq_one_letter_code
_entity_poly.pdbx_strand_id
1 'polypeptide(L)'
;SPELMLVRGELRRLHLMCLRKVKDFAVQYNIAQYLQDDYMTLASDRYVLPLKSNFKGRIQGIIHDYSNTGETCYFEPLFLVEQNNRLQELKREEREEERKVLRYLTDIVQNELPFIRSAWDLLVRLDVELAKCGLAALFDGACATISPDGEDAPLSLLGARHPLLALDPQIRKQGGPHPVDLIFRPTDRALVISGGHA
;
A
#
# COMPACT_ATOMS: atom_id res chain seq x y z
N SER A 1 14.96 13.07 -9.54
CA SER A 1 15.19 14.14 -10.53
C SER A 1 15.99 15.26 -9.90
N PRO A 2 17.03 15.75 -10.55
CA PRO A 2 17.80 16.92 -10.10
C PRO A 2 16.92 18.16 -9.99
N GLU A 3 15.99 18.36 -10.90
CA GLU A 3 15.06 19.49 -10.94
C GLU A 3 14.18 19.51 -9.70
N LEU A 4 13.59 18.38 -9.34
CA LEU A 4 12.79 18.25 -8.12
C LEU A 4 13.62 18.56 -6.87
N MET A 5 14.89 18.13 -6.86
CA MET A 5 15.80 18.43 -5.74
C MET A 5 16.09 19.93 -5.64
N LEU A 6 16.28 20.62 -6.78
CA LEU A 6 16.49 22.06 -6.83
C LEU A 6 15.28 22.83 -6.30
N VAL A 7 14.07 22.51 -6.78
CA VAL A 7 12.83 23.15 -6.32
C VAL A 7 12.63 22.95 -4.83
N ARG A 8 12.82 21.75 -4.31
CA ARG A 8 12.75 21.45 -2.88
C ARG A 8 13.82 22.20 -2.07
N GLY A 9 15.00 22.39 -2.65
CA GLY A 9 16.06 23.20 -2.06
C GLY A 9 15.67 24.68 -1.97
N GLU A 10 15.01 25.21 -2.98
CA GLU A 10 14.49 26.60 -2.98
C GLU A 10 13.34 26.76 -1.97
N LEU A 11 12.42 25.82 -1.89
CA LEU A 11 11.34 25.83 -0.89
C LEU A 11 11.89 25.89 0.54
N ARG A 12 12.93 25.09 0.85
CA ARG A 12 13.59 25.13 2.16
C ARG A 12 14.27 26.48 2.44
N ARG A 13 14.95 27.03 1.44
CA ARG A 13 15.60 28.35 1.56
C ARG A 13 14.57 29.45 1.78
N LEU A 14 13.47 29.43 1.03
CA LEU A 14 12.37 30.39 1.19
C LEU A 14 11.75 30.29 2.59
N HIS A 15 11.50 29.09 3.08
CA HIS A 15 10.98 28.86 4.43
C HIS A 15 11.90 29.48 5.51
N LEU A 16 13.19 29.18 5.45
CA LEU A 16 14.16 29.73 6.41
C LEU A 16 14.28 31.26 6.33
N MET A 17 14.19 31.81 5.13
CA MET A 17 14.18 33.27 4.92
C MET A 17 12.93 33.90 5.55
N CYS A 18 11.75 33.33 5.33
CA CYS A 18 10.50 33.81 5.92
C CYS A 18 10.54 33.74 7.43
N LEU A 19 11.04 32.66 8.02
CA LEU A 19 11.21 32.53 9.48
C LEU A 19 12.09 33.64 10.05
N ARG A 20 13.21 33.98 9.40
CA ARG A 20 14.10 35.07 9.84
C ARG A 20 13.37 36.40 9.77
N LYS A 21 12.78 36.73 8.63
CA LYS A 21 12.02 37.99 8.43
C LYS A 21 10.90 38.14 9.48
N VAL A 22 10.18 37.07 9.77
CA VAL A 22 9.11 37.10 10.78
C VAL A 22 9.67 37.34 12.19
N LYS A 23 10.77 36.69 12.56
CA LYS A 23 11.44 36.93 13.84
C LYS A 23 11.92 38.37 13.99
N ASP A 24 12.58 38.91 12.97
CA ASP A 24 13.06 40.29 12.97
C ASP A 24 11.87 41.26 13.10
N PHE A 25 10.79 41.02 12.36
CA PHE A 25 9.56 41.79 12.42
C PHE A 25 8.91 41.69 13.82
N ALA A 26 8.84 40.51 14.41
CA ALA A 26 8.28 40.30 15.75
C ALA A 26 9.03 41.08 16.82
N VAL A 27 10.34 41.15 16.70
CA VAL A 27 11.19 41.95 17.62
C VAL A 27 10.98 43.46 17.37
N GLN A 28 11.05 43.90 16.12
CA GLN A 28 10.95 45.32 15.75
C GLN A 28 9.61 45.95 16.18
N TYR A 29 8.52 45.22 16.04
CA TYR A 29 7.18 45.71 16.38
C TYR A 29 6.65 45.24 17.73
N ASN A 30 7.49 44.51 18.51
CA ASN A 30 7.16 43.97 19.85
C ASN A 30 5.83 43.16 19.84
N ILE A 31 5.61 42.39 18.77
CA ILE A 31 4.36 41.63 18.59
C ILE A 31 4.39 40.23 19.21
N ALA A 32 5.52 39.79 19.73
CA ALA A 32 5.67 38.43 20.29
C ALA A 32 4.62 38.09 21.36
N GLN A 33 4.22 39.06 22.18
CA GLN A 33 3.18 38.91 23.21
C GLN A 33 1.75 38.72 22.64
N TYR A 34 1.56 39.02 21.37
CA TYR A 34 0.28 38.92 20.68
C TYR A 34 0.19 37.69 19.74
N LEU A 35 1.29 37.00 19.56
CA LEU A 35 1.31 35.71 18.90
C LEU A 35 0.74 34.65 19.85
N GLN A 36 -0.06 33.75 19.32
CA GLN A 36 -0.70 32.71 20.13
C GLN A 36 0.19 31.46 20.24
N ASP A 37 0.93 31.15 19.17
CA ASP A 37 1.82 30.02 19.03
C ASP A 37 3.11 30.41 18.31
N ASP A 38 3.80 29.44 17.71
CA ASP A 38 4.99 29.65 16.91
C ASP A 38 4.84 30.86 15.97
N TYR A 39 5.95 31.57 15.76
CA TYR A 39 6.00 32.82 15.02
C TYR A 39 5.39 32.78 13.62
N MET A 40 5.22 31.60 13.01
CA MET A 40 4.71 31.44 11.66
C MET A 40 4.08 30.05 11.47
N THR A 41 2.91 30.01 10.85
CA THR A 41 2.22 28.78 10.46
C THR A 41 1.81 28.82 8.98
N LEU A 42 1.30 27.71 8.47
CA LEU A 42 0.74 27.62 7.14
C LEU A 42 -0.79 27.62 7.23
N ALA A 43 -1.45 28.57 6.58
CA ALA A 43 -2.88 28.56 6.36
C ALA A 43 -3.16 28.78 4.87
N SER A 44 -4.01 27.94 4.27
CA SER A 44 -4.34 27.97 2.83
C SER A 44 -3.09 28.03 1.93
N ASP A 45 -2.07 27.23 2.28
CA ASP A 45 -0.77 27.19 1.58
C ASP A 45 0.05 28.49 1.63
N ARG A 46 -0.24 29.39 2.57
CA ARG A 46 0.51 30.64 2.77
C ARG A 46 1.11 30.70 4.17
N TYR A 47 2.25 31.35 4.32
CA TYR A 47 2.81 31.66 5.63
C TYR A 47 2.04 32.80 6.27
N VAL A 48 1.49 32.57 7.43
CA VAL A 48 0.69 33.52 8.19
C VAL A 48 1.15 33.54 9.65
N LEU A 49 0.81 34.63 10.33
CA LEU A 49 1.05 34.78 11.76
C LEU A 49 -0.27 34.54 12.51
N PRO A 50 -0.30 33.63 13.50
CA PRO A 50 -1.46 33.45 14.37
C PRO A 50 -1.49 34.57 15.42
N LEU A 51 -2.21 35.65 15.12
CA LEU A 51 -2.34 36.80 16.00
C LEU A 51 -3.66 36.76 16.80
N LYS A 52 -3.62 37.21 18.04
CA LYS A 52 -4.84 37.46 18.80
C LYS A 52 -5.71 38.50 18.12
N SER A 53 -7.01 38.24 17.99
CA SER A 53 -7.95 39.05 17.20
C SER A 53 -8.06 40.52 17.65
N ASN A 54 -7.76 40.81 18.93
CA ASN A 54 -7.75 42.15 19.48
C ASN A 54 -6.57 43.03 18.98
N PHE A 55 -5.56 42.39 18.32
CA PHE A 55 -4.43 43.12 17.73
C PHE A 55 -4.63 43.51 16.27
N LYS A 56 -5.80 43.22 15.73
CA LYS A 56 -6.24 43.52 14.39
C LYS A 56 -6.17 45.05 14.14
N GLY A 57 -5.59 45.42 12.99
CA GLY A 57 -5.51 46.83 12.56
C GLY A 57 -4.26 47.61 13.03
N ARG A 58 -3.40 47.05 13.87
CA ARG A 58 -2.13 47.67 14.26
C ARG A 58 -0.99 47.43 13.27
N ILE A 59 -1.12 46.43 12.40
CA ILE A 59 -0.15 46.03 11.39
C ILE A 59 -0.84 45.93 10.05
N GLN A 60 -0.16 46.40 9.00
CA GLN A 60 -0.68 46.33 7.63
C GLN A 60 -0.49 44.89 7.09
N GLY A 61 -1.58 44.31 6.59
CA GLY A 61 -1.58 42.98 6.01
C GLY A 61 -2.96 42.45 5.72
N ILE A 62 -3.06 41.17 5.39
CA ILE A 62 -4.27 40.49 4.93
C ILE A 62 -4.67 39.46 6.00
N ILE A 63 -5.93 39.44 6.39
CA ILE A 63 -6.49 38.38 7.23
C ILE A 63 -7.06 37.33 6.29
N HIS A 64 -6.57 36.09 6.43
CA HIS A 64 -7.04 34.97 5.62
C HIS A 64 -8.16 34.17 6.28
N ASP A 65 -8.07 33.99 7.60
CA ASP A 65 -9.04 33.18 8.33
C ASP A 65 -9.03 33.52 9.82
N TYR A 66 -9.97 32.93 10.57
CA TYR A 66 -10.07 33.00 12.02
C TYR A 66 -10.11 31.59 12.61
N SER A 67 -9.65 31.43 13.85
CA SER A 67 -9.88 30.20 14.60
C SER A 67 -11.37 29.97 14.85
N ASN A 68 -11.77 28.73 15.12
CA ASN A 68 -13.17 28.38 15.40
C ASN A 68 -13.77 29.20 16.58
N THR A 69 -12.94 29.63 17.53
CA THR A 69 -13.37 30.49 18.64
C THR A 69 -13.37 31.98 18.31
N GLY A 70 -12.81 32.37 17.17
CA GLY A 70 -12.62 33.77 16.79
C GLY A 70 -11.53 34.52 17.56
N GLU A 71 -10.85 33.86 18.49
CA GLU A 71 -9.81 34.49 19.33
C GLU A 71 -8.49 34.75 18.59
N THR A 72 -8.22 33.96 17.57
CA THR A 72 -7.00 34.04 16.74
C THR A 72 -7.38 34.37 15.30
N CYS A 73 -6.66 35.28 14.66
CA CYS A 73 -6.71 35.52 13.23
C CYS A 73 -5.42 35.10 12.55
N TYR A 74 -5.56 34.46 11.39
CA TYR A 74 -4.42 34.07 10.54
C TYR A 74 -4.09 35.23 9.61
N PHE A 75 -3.06 35.96 9.97
CA PHE A 75 -2.69 37.23 9.39
C PHE A 75 -1.43 37.11 8.52
N GLU A 76 -1.50 37.62 7.29
CA GLU A 76 -0.37 37.74 6.38
C GLU A 76 0.14 39.18 6.37
N PRO A 77 1.30 39.48 6.94
CA PRO A 77 1.91 40.79 6.83
C PRO A 77 2.27 41.12 5.38
N LEU A 78 2.19 42.39 4.99
CA LEU A 78 2.49 42.81 3.61
C LEU A 78 3.88 42.37 3.15
N PHE A 79 4.87 42.34 4.04
CA PHE A 79 6.24 41.93 3.70
C PHE A 79 6.37 40.44 3.35
N LEU A 80 5.36 39.60 3.68
CA LEU A 80 5.32 38.19 3.32
C LEU A 80 4.57 37.90 2.02
N VAL A 81 3.81 38.82 1.48
CA VAL A 81 2.96 38.60 0.31
C VAL A 81 3.76 38.13 -0.91
N GLU A 82 4.89 38.78 -1.19
CA GLU A 82 5.77 38.39 -2.30
C GLU A 82 6.35 36.98 -2.09
N GLN A 83 6.80 36.68 -0.86
CA GLN A 83 7.36 35.39 -0.51
C GLN A 83 6.28 34.27 -0.58
N ASN A 84 5.08 34.59 -0.17
CA ASN A 84 3.96 33.67 -0.29
C ASN A 84 3.56 33.41 -1.75
N ASN A 85 3.62 34.42 -2.61
CA ASN A 85 3.42 34.22 -4.05
C ASN A 85 4.50 33.31 -4.62
N ARG A 86 5.78 33.53 -4.26
CA ARG A 86 6.87 32.65 -4.67
C ARG A 86 6.72 31.23 -4.11
N LEU A 87 6.21 31.09 -2.88
CA LEU A 87 5.89 29.77 -2.30
C LEU A 87 4.88 29.01 -3.15
N GLN A 88 3.82 29.70 -3.61
CA GLN A 88 2.79 29.09 -4.46
C GLN A 88 3.35 28.66 -5.83
N GLU A 89 4.22 29.46 -6.42
CA GLU A 89 4.90 29.10 -7.67
C GLU A 89 5.76 27.85 -7.47
N LEU A 90 6.64 27.86 -6.48
CA LEU A 90 7.51 26.73 -6.18
C LEU A 90 6.74 25.43 -5.84
N LYS A 91 5.63 25.53 -5.12
CA LYS A 91 4.76 24.38 -4.86
C LYS A 91 4.11 23.83 -6.13
N ARG A 92 3.78 24.69 -7.07
CA ARG A 92 3.26 24.27 -8.39
C ARG A 92 4.37 23.57 -9.19
N GLU A 93 5.55 24.17 -9.25
CA GLU A 93 6.73 23.57 -9.89
C GLU A 93 7.06 22.22 -9.26
N GLU A 94 7.05 22.10 -7.93
CA GLU A 94 7.29 20.82 -7.23
C GLU A 94 6.29 19.75 -7.67
N ARG A 95 4.99 20.06 -7.70
CA ARG A 95 3.95 19.11 -8.13
C ARG A 95 4.12 18.68 -9.59
N GLU A 96 4.56 19.58 -10.45
CA GLU A 96 4.83 19.26 -11.86
C GLU A 96 6.04 18.33 -12.00
N GLU A 97 7.14 18.61 -11.29
CA GLU A 97 8.32 17.75 -11.29
C GLU A 97 8.06 16.38 -10.65
N GLU A 98 7.31 16.32 -9.54
CA GLU A 98 6.86 15.04 -8.98
C GLU A 98 6.04 14.23 -9.99
N ARG A 99 5.13 14.88 -10.71
CA ARG A 99 4.31 14.25 -11.72
C ARG A 99 5.12 13.67 -12.87
N LYS A 100 6.20 14.37 -13.29
CA LYS A 100 7.14 13.85 -14.30
C LYS A 100 7.87 12.60 -13.82
N VAL A 101 8.37 12.61 -12.57
CA VAL A 101 9.03 11.45 -11.97
C VAL A 101 8.07 10.26 -11.86
N LEU A 102 6.86 10.49 -11.37
CA LEU A 102 5.86 9.42 -11.25
C LEU A 102 5.45 8.83 -12.60
N ARG A 103 5.30 9.66 -13.63
CA ARG A 103 5.04 9.17 -15.01
C ARG A 103 6.18 8.30 -15.50
N TYR A 104 7.42 8.78 -15.37
CA TYR A 104 8.59 8.01 -15.78
C TYR A 104 8.67 6.63 -15.11
N LEU A 105 8.42 6.57 -13.78
CA LEU A 105 8.39 5.31 -13.05
C LEU A 105 7.23 4.40 -13.49
N THR A 106 6.07 5.00 -13.76
CA THR A 106 4.90 4.27 -14.26
C THR A 106 5.20 3.66 -15.64
N ASP A 107 5.81 4.42 -16.53
CA ASP A 107 6.17 3.97 -17.88
C ASP A 107 7.16 2.79 -17.82
N ILE A 108 8.16 2.85 -16.93
CA ILE A 108 9.07 1.71 -16.71
C ILE A 108 8.29 0.46 -16.30
N VAL A 109 7.42 0.57 -15.30
CA VAL A 109 6.63 -0.58 -14.83
C VAL A 109 5.69 -1.10 -15.91
N GLN A 110 5.05 -0.21 -16.69
CA GLN A 110 4.18 -0.61 -17.80
C GLN A 110 4.93 -1.35 -18.91
N ASN A 111 6.12 -0.91 -19.25
CA ASN A 111 6.95 -1.56 -20.25
C ASN A 111 7.40 -2.98 -19.81
N GLU A 112 7.65 -3.17 -18.53
CA GLU A 112 8.07 -4.45 -17.96
C GLU A 112 6.88 -5.33 -17.52
N LEU A 113 5.65 -4.85 -17.64
CA LEU A 113 4.45 -5.55 -17.15
C LEU A 113 4.27 -6.95 -17.75
N PRO A 114 4.53 -7.21 -19.05
CA PRO A 114 4.45 -8.57 -19.60
C PRO A 114 5.41 -9.54 -18.93
N PHE A 115 6.64 -9.08 -18.68
CA PHE A 115 7.66 -9.89 -17.97
C PHE A 115 7.25 -10.15 -16.51
N ILE A 116 6.77 -9.13 -15.80
CA ILE A 116 6.29 -9.25 -14.42
C ILE A 116 5.14 -10.26 -14.33
N ARG A 117 4.18 -10.21 -15.27
CA ARG A 117 3.07 -11.17 -15.34
C ARG A 117 3.57 -12.59 -15.59
N SER A 118 4.47 -12.79 -16.57
CA SER A 118 5.04 -14.11 -16.83
C SER A 118 5.79 -14.68 -15.62
N ALA A 119 6.55 -13.86 -14.92
CA ALA A 119 7.23 -14.26 -13.69
C ALA A 119 6.23 -14.64 -12.58
N TRP A 120 5.16 -13.86 -12.43
CA TRP A 120 4.08 -14.17 -11.48
C TRP A 120 3.41 -15.52 -11.81
N ASP A 121 3.03 -15.75 -13.07
CA ASP A 121 2.40 -16.99 -13.50
C ASP A 121 3.32 -18.19 -13.28
N LEU A 122 4.62 -18.03 -13.50
CA LEU A 122 5.61 -19.05 -13.20
C LEU A 122 5.67 -19.37 -11.71
N LEU A 123 5.71 -18.35 -10.86
CA LEU A 123 5.73 -18.54 -9.40
C LEU A 123 4.48 -19.24 -8.90
N VAL A 124 3.30 -18.86 -9.39
CA VAL A 124 2.04 -19.53 -9.04
C VAL A 124 2.04 -21.00 -9.45
N ARG A 125 2.53 -21.33 -10.66
CA ARG A 125 2.66 -22.73 -11.10
C ARG A 125 3.63 -23.52 -10.24
N LEU A 126 4.78 -22.94 -9.92
CA LEU A 126 5.77 -23.60 -9.05
C LEU A 126 5.20 -23.85 -7.65
N ASP A 127 4.48 -22.89 -7.08
CA ASP A 127 3.86 -23.04 -5.77
C ASP A 127 2.83 -24.18 -5.75
N VAL A 128 1.99 -24.27 -6.77
CA VAL A 128 1.02 -25.36 -6.94
C VAL A 128 1.71 -26.71 -7.08
N GLU A 129 2.75 -26.81 -7.91
CA GLU A 129 3.48 -28.08 -8.07
C GLU A 129 4.24 -28.48 -6.77
N LEU A 130 4.82 -27.52 -6.05
CA LEU A 130 5.43 -27.79 -4.76
C LEU A 130 4.40 -28.26 -3.73
N ALA A 131 3.21 -27.66 -3.70
CA ALA A 131 2.12 -28.09 -2.83
C ALA A 131 1.65 -29.52 -3.16
N LYS A 132 1.53 -29.86 -4.45
CA LYS A 132 1.23 -31.24 -4.88
C LYS A 132 2.30 -32.23 -4.47
N CYS A 133 3.57 -31.89 -4.66
CA CYS A 133 4.70 -32.74 -4.23
C CYS A 133 4.70 -32.93 -2.70
N GLY A 134 4.46 -31.85 -1.95
CA GLY A 134 4.34 -31.91 -0.49
C GLY A 134 3.19 -32.81 -0.04
N LEU A 135 2.04 -32.72 -0.70
CA LEU A 135 0.90 -33.58 -0.44
C LEU A 135 1.19 -35.04 -0.78
N ALA A 136 1.79 -35.33 -1.94
CA ALA A 136 2.20 -36.68 -2.34
C ALA A 136 3.16 -37.30 -1.33
N ALA A 137 4.14 -36.53 -0.86
CA ALA A 137 5.10 -37.01 0.16
C ALA A 137 4.41 -37.34 1.51
N LEU A 138 3.35 -36.58 1.89
CA LEU A 138 2.61 -36.81 3.12
C LEU A 138 1.85 -38.16 3.13
N PHE A 139 1.35 -38.55 1.95
CA PHE A 139 0.48 -39.75 1.80
C PHE A 139 1.15 -40.92 1.08
N ASP A 140 2.41 -40.79 0.72
CA ASP A 140 3.09 -41.74 -0.16
C ASP A 140 2.24 -41.96 -1.45
N GLY A 141 1.77 -40.87 -1.99
CA GLY A 141 0.80 -40.82 -3.11
C GLY A 141 1.50 -40.63 -4.45
N ALA A 142 0.86 -41.12 -5.49
CA ALA A 142 1.27 -40.89 -6.87
C ALA A 142 0.35 -39.84 -7.56
N CYS A 143 0.86 -39.23 -8.62
CA CYS A 143 0.06 -38.35 -9.44
C CYS A 143 -1.04 -39.13 -10.18
N ALA A 144 -2.28 -38.67 -10.09
CA ALA A 144 -3.38 -39.26 -10.83
C ALA A 144 -3.25 -38.96 -12.34
N THR A 145 -3.47 -39.99 -13.16
CA THR A 145 -3.62 -39.82 -14.62
C THR A 145 -5.09 -39.57 -14.93
N ILE A 146 -5.35 -38.42 -15.58
CA ILE A 146 -6.70 -38.06 -15.98
C ILE A 146 -6.86 -38.39 -17.49
N SER A 147 -7.86 -39.19 -17.81
CA SER A 147 -8.17 -39.50 -19.22
C SER A 147 -8.74 -38.25 -19.94
N PRO A 148 -8.43 -38.08 -21.21
CA PRO A 148 -9.03 -37.02 -22.01
C PRO A 148 -10.56 -37.07 -22.01
N ASP A 149 -11.20 -35.90 -22.17
CA ASP A 149 -12.65 -35.81 -22.23
C ASP A 149 -13.22 -36.65 -23.40
N GLY A 150 -14.21 -37.45 -23.12
CA GLY A 150 -14.90 -38.30 -24.12
C GLY A 150 -14.36 -39.70 -24.27
N GLU A 151 -13.34 -40.12 -23.51
CA GLU A 151 -12.93 -41.50 -23.46
C GLU A 151 -13.70 -42.28 -22.39
N ASP A 152 -14.22 -43.46 -22.72
CA ASP A 152 -14.85 -44.42 -21.80
C ASP A 152 -13.75 -45.12 -20.93
N ALA A 153 -13.08 -44.36 -20.13
CA ALA A 153 -12.02 -44.88 -19.25
C ALA A 153 -12.59 -45.28 -17.87
N PRO A 154 -12.13 -46.39 -17.29
CA PRO A 154 -12.53 -46.74 -15.93
C PRO A 154 -11.95 -45.77 -14.88
N LEU A 155 -12.72 -45.46 -13.84
CA LEU A 155 -12.16 -44.86 -12.64
C LEU A 155 -11.39 -45.95 -11.86
N SER A 156 -10.08 -45.85 -11.84
CA SER A 156 -9.21 -46.82 -11.16
C SER A 156 -8.43 -46.12 -10.04
N LEU A 157 -8.70 -46.51 -8.82
CA LEU A 157 -7.97 -46.09 -7.62
C LEU A 157 -7.29 -47.31 -7.04
N LEU A 158 -5.98 -47.40 -7.21
CA LEU A 158 -5.19 -48.53 -6.71
C LEU A 158 -4.48 -48.10 -5.42
N GLY A 159 -4.61 -48.90 -4.38
CA GLY A 159 -4.00 -48.63 -3.08
C GLY A 159 -4.53 -47.34 -2.41
N ALA A 160 -5.77 -46.96 -2.69
CA ALA A 160 -6.37 -45.74 -2.20
C ALA A 160 -6.44 -45.74 -0.66
N ARG A 161 -5.98 -44.64 -0.05
CA ARG A 161 -6.02 -44.41 1.39
C ARG A 161 -6.78 -43.13 1.69
N HIS A 162 -7.56 -43.13 2.78
CA HIS A 162 -8.30 -41.94 3.18
C HIS A 162 -7.32 -40.87 3.73
N PRO A 163 -7.24 -39.67 3.12
CA PRO A 163 -6.24 -38.67 3.46
C PRO A 163 -6.26 -38.27 4.95
N LEU A 164 -7.44 -37.99 5.52
CA LEU A 164 -7.56 -37.59 6.91
C LEU A 164 -7.13 -38.69 7.88
N LEU A 165 -7.43 -39.97 7.59
CA LEU A 165 -6.99 -41.10 8.41
C LEU A 165 -5.48 -41.32 8.29
N ALA A 166 -4.91 -41.05 7.12
CA ALA A 166 -3.48 -41.12 6.91
C ALA A 166 -2.70 -40.04 7.69
N LEU A 167 -3.33 -38.95 8.03
CA LEU A 167 -2.74 -37.87 8.86
C LEU A 167 -2.97 -38.08 10.37
N ASP A 168 -3.90 -38.93 10.77
CA ASP A 168 -4.18 -39.18 12.20
C ASP A 168 -2.98 -39.84 12.89
N PRO A 169 -2.42 -39.21 13.95
CA PRO A 169 -1.26 -39.75 14.64
C PRO A 169 -1.52 -41.10 15.31
N GLN A 170 -2.75 -41.40 15.72
CA GLN A 170 -3.10 -42.67 16.37
C GLN A 170 -3.18 -43.78 15.33
N ILE A 171 -3.82 -43.54 14.19
CA ILE A 171 -3.93 -44.49 13.09
C ILE A 171 -2.56 -44.75 12.47
N ARG A 172 -1.73 -43.73 12.31
CA ARG A 172 -0.33 -43.90 11.84
C ARG A 172 0.50 -44.81 12.73
N LYS A 173 0.36 -44.74 14.04
CA LYS A 173 1.03 -45.62 14.99
C LYS A 173 0.59 -47.10 14.87
N GLN A 174 -0.61 -47.31 14.35
CA GLN A 174 -1.20 -48.63 14.12
C GLN A 174 -0.91 -49.19 12.70
N GLY A 175 -0.08 -48.55 11.92
CA GLY A 175 0.25 -48.95 10.56
C GLY A 175 -0.44 -48.18 9.46
N GLY A 176 -1.22 -47.14 9.80
CA GLY A 176 -1.98 -46.31 8.87
C GLY A 176 -3.29 -46.94 8.36
N PRO A 177 -4.04 -46.23 7.54
CA PRO A 177 -5.30 -46.74 6.97
C PRO A 177 -5.01 -47.83 5.97
N HIS A 178 -5.82 -48.88 5.99
CA HIS A 178 -5.70 -49.98 5.00
C HIS A 178 -5.95 -49.44 3.58
N PRO A 179 -5.06 -49.81 2.61
CA PRO A 179 -5.27 -49.43 1.22
C PRO A 179 -6.43 -50.22 0.63
N VAL A 180 -7.18 -49.59 -0.25
CA VAL A 180 -8.33 -50.17 -0.97
C VAL A 180 -8.13 -49.99 -2.46
N ASP A 181 -8.32 -51.06 -3.22
CA ASP A 181 -8.38 -50.99 -4.68
C ASP A 181 -9.84 -50.84 -5.10
N LEU A 182 -10.11 -49.79 -5.89
CA LEU A 182 -11.43 -49.50 -6.41
C LEU A 182 -11.35 -49.32 -7.92
N ILE A 183 -12.03 -50.15 -8.69
CA ILE A 183 -12.15 -50.03 -10.14
C ILE A 183 -13.63 -49.93 -10.48
N PHE A 184 -13.99 -48.78 -11.07
CA PHE A 184 -15.33 -48.50 -11.53
C PHE A 184 -15.31 -48.37 -13.04
N ARG A 185 -15.92 -49.37 -13.71
CA ARG A 185 -15.94 -49.44 -15.18
C ARG A 185 -17.07 -48.56 -15.75
N PRO A 186 -16.99 -48.13 -17.00
CA PRO A 186 -18.03 -47.33 -17.61
C PRO A 186 -19.42 -48.01 -17.62
N THR A 187 -19.45 -49.36 -17.59
CA THR A 187 -20.66 -50.17 -17.51
C THR A 187 -21.24 -50.25 -16.11
N ASP A 188 -20.48 -49.96 -15.06
CA ASP A 188 -20.92 -50.08 -13.68
C ASP A 188 -21.83 -48.88 -13.30
N ARG A 189 -23.04 -49.18 -12.82
CA ARG A 189 -24.08 -48.20 -12.51
C ARG A 189 -24.15 -47.79 -11.03
N ALA A 190 -23.62 -48.63 -10.15
CA ALA A 190 -23.66 -48.41 -8.71
C ALA A 190 -22.54 -49.17 -8.03
N LEU A 191 -22.02 -48.57 -6.94
CA LEU A 191 -21.13 -49.20 -6.00
C LEU A 191 -21.88 -49.39 -4.68
N VAL A 192 -21.93 -50.62 -4.19
CA VAL A 192 -22.53 -50.94 -2.89
C VAL A 192 -21.40 -51.21 -1.91
N ILE A 193 -21.33 -50.40 -0.86
CA ILE A 193 -20.36 -50.56 0.23
C ILE A 193 -21.12 -51.16 1.39
N SER A 194 -20.67 -52.35 1.86
CA SER A 194 -21.22 -53.00 3.05
C SER A 194 -20.09 -53.38 3.99
N GLY A 195 -20.28 -53.21 5.28
CA GLY A 195 -19.27 -53.58 6.29
C GLY A 195 -19.71 -53.12 7.66
N GLY A 196 -19.23 -53.81 8.70
CA GLY A 196 -19.42 -53.39 10.07
C GLY A 196 -18.61 -52.13 10.41
N HIS A 197 -19.10 -51.32 11.32
CA HIS A 197 -18.31 -50.23 11.90
C HIS A 197 -17.11 -50.81 12.60
N ALA A 198 -15.91 -50.47 12.12
CA ALA A 198 -14.68 -50.74 12.81
C ALA A 198 -14.44 -49.68 13.88
#